data_af6c4f10c10f8d4141d527934f518186
#
_entry.id   af6c4f10c10f8d4141d527934f518186
#
_cell.length_a   1.000
_cell.length_b   1.000
_cell.length_c   1.000
_cell.angle_alpha   90.00
_cell.angle_beta   90.00
_cell.angle_gamma   90.00
#
_symmetry.space_group_name_H-M   'P 1'
#
loop_
_entity.id
_entity.type
_entity.pdbx_description
1 polymer ?
#
loop_
_entity_poly.entity_id
_entity_poly.type
_entity_poly.pdbx_seq_one_letter_code
_entity_poly.pdbx_strand_id
1 'polypeptide(L)'
;MLFRSSFVASVQIGQNDIIKIGDWIEVKEYGADGDVVDIALHTVKVQNWDKTITTIPTSKIVNTSVKNWRAMSEYGGRRIKRAINIDISSIKFLSESELANLELLPPLKNYLHSKKEELNEYNKKIAEIDSNLEKRKLTNIGTYRAYIENLLKQNNNLNTETMTFLVRQLPSSPEGVPIEIYTFTNTTEWVAYEKIQSDIFDQLFAVLPKFGLRAYQNGLLEAVAMKN
;
A
#
# COMPACT_ATOMS: atom_id res chain seq x y z
N MET A 1 35.89 -23.88 -20.90
CA MET A 1 34.45 -23.62 -21.20
C MET A 1 33.88 -22.35 -20.53
N LEU A 2 34.36 -21.94 -19.36
CA LEU A 2 33.85 -20.77 -18.61
C LEU A 2 34.04 -19.40 -19.31
N PHE A 3 35.12 -19.20 -20.07
CA PHE A 3 35.41 -17.93 -20.74
C PHE A 3 34.43 -17.57 -21.86
N ARG A 4 33.90 -18.56 -22.58
CA ARG A 4 32.93 -18.33 -23.67
C ARG A 4 31.57 -17.89 -23.13
N SER A 5 31.14 -18.45 -22.01
CA SER A 5 29.82 -18.12 -21.43
C SER A 5 29.78 -16.71 -20.81
N SER A 6 30.86 -16.26 -20.19
CA SER A 6 30.92 -14.90 -19.60
C SER A 6 31.00 -13.81 -20.67
N PHE A 7 31.72 -14.02 -21.77
CA PHE A 7 31.77 -13.08 -22.89
C PHE A 7 30.39 -12.91 -23.53
N VAL A 8 29.71 -14.01 -23.84
CA VAL A 8 28.36 -13.98 -24.40
C VAL A 8 27.39 -13.30 -23.44
N ALA A 9 27.49 -13.59 -22.13
CA ALA A 9 26.65 -12.97 -21.13
C ALA A 9 26.86 -11.46 -21.01
N SER A 10 28.11 -10.95 -21.06
CA SER A 10 28.37 -9.51 -21.01
C SER A 10 27.78 -8.78 -22.22
N VAL A 11 27.86 -9.37 -23.40
CA VAL A 11 27.24 -8.84 -24.61
C VAL A 11 25.71 -8.84 -24.50
N GLN A 12 25.13 -9.91 -23.97
CA GLN A 12 23.68 -10.01 -23.76
C GLN A 12 23.16 -8.96 -22.75
N ILE A 13 23.89 -8.71 -21.67
CA ILE A 13 23.51 -7.67 -20.69
C ILE A 13 23.44 -6.31 -21.36
N GLY A 14 24.44 -5.96 -22.18
CA GLY A 14 24.49 -4.70 -22.91
C GLY A 14 23.44 -4.56 -24.00
N GLN A 15 23.26 -5.61 -24.82
CA GLN A 15 22.31 -5.59 -25.94
C GLN A 15 20.84 -5.65 -25.49
N ASN A 16 20.55 -6.42 -24.45
CA ASN A 16 19.18 -6.61 -23.96
C ASN A 16 18.79 -5.60 -22.86
N ASP A 17 19.68 -4.69 -22.52
CA ASP A 17 19.46 -3.63 -21.51
C ASP A 17 18.99 -4.18 -20.15
N ILE A 18 19.51 -5.34 -19.75
CA ILE A 18 19.09 -6.03 -18.52
C ILE A 18 19.41 -5.18 -17.29
N ILE A 19 20.66 -4.68 -17.22
CA ILE A 19 21.15 -3.79 -16.15
C ILE A 19 22.16 -2.78 -16.71
N LYS A 20 22.24 -1.61 -16.08
CA LYS A 20 23.24 -0.57 -16.33
C LYS A 20 23.93 -0.15 -15.04
N ILE A 21 25.11 0.47 -15.17
CA ILE A 21 25.77 1.15 -14.04
C ILE A 21 24.84 2.28 -13.57
N GLY A 22 24.62 2.33 -12.25
CA GLY A 22 23.67 3.25 -11.60
C GLY A 22 22.26 2.71 -11.42
N ASP A 23 21.93 1.53 -11.98
CA ASP A 23 20.65 0.89 -11.69
C ASP A 23 20.62 0.36 -10.25
N TRP A 24 19.53 0.58 -9.56
CA TRP A 24 19.22 -0.20 -8.37
C TRP A 24 18.67 -1.55 -8.79
N ILE A 25 19.34 -2.63 -8.35
CA ILE A 25 18.92 -4.02 -8.60
C ILE A 25 18.83 -4.82 -7.31
N GLU A 26 17.92 -5.81 -7.32
CA GLU A 26 17.80 -6.81 -6.26
C GLU A 26 18.01 -8.19 -6.87
N VAL A 27 18.99 -8.94 -6.37
CA VAL A 27 19.28 -10.32 -6.76
C VAL A 27 19.36 -11.18 -5.50
N LYS A 28 18.19 -11.69 -5.09
CA LYS A 28 18.01 -12.40 -3.79
C LYS A 28 18.95 -13.57 -3.60
N GLU A 29 19.18 -14.33 -4.68
CA GLU A 29 20.03 -15.53 -4.67
C GLU A 29 21.48 -15.21 -4.23
N TYR A 30 21.92 -13.98 -4.47
CA TYR A 30 23.28 -13.51 -4.15
C TYR A 30 23.30 -12.51 -2.97
N GLY A 31 22.16 -12.26 -2.34
CA GLY A 31 22.07 -11.27 -1.28
C GLY A 31 22.43 -9.84 -1.73
N ALA A 32 22.26 -9.56 -3.03
CA ALA A 32 22.51 -8.23 -3.59
C ALA A 32 21.23 -7.40 -3.59
N ASP A 33 21.29 -6.21 -3.00
CA ASP A 33 20.23 -5.21 -3.01
C ASP A 33 20.86 -3.82 -2.91
N GLY A 34 21.01 -3.14 -4.05
CA GLY A 34 21.68 -1.86 -4.12
C GLY A 34 22.03 -1.44 -5.55
N ASP A 35 22.93 -0.48 -5.67
CA ASP A 35 23.30 0.14 -6.94
C ASP A 35 24.40 -0.65 -7.67
N VAL A 36 24.21 -0.85 -8.97
CA VAL A 36 25.26 -1.39 -9.85
C VAL A 36 26.36 -0.36 -9.99
N VAL A 37 27.55 -0.66 -9.46
CA VAL A 37 28.70 0.26 -9.49
C VAL A 37 29.71 -0.09 -10.57
N ASP A 38 29.75 -1.35 -11.04
CA ASP A 38 30.68 -1.81 -12.07
C ASP A 38 30.13 -3.01 -12.84
N ILE A 39 30.31 -3.03 -14.15
CA ILE A 39 29.99 -4.15 -15.04
C ILE A 39 31.23 -4.48 -15.86
N ALA A 40 31.94 -5.52 -15.43
CA ALA A 40 33.10 -6.05 -16.13
C ALA A 40 32.73 -7.29 -16.97
N LEU A 41 33.69 -7.79 -17.75
CA LEU A 41 33.48 -8.94 -18.62
C LEU A 41 32.99 -10.19 -17.88
N HIS A 42 33.47 -10.40 -16.65
CA HIS A 42 33.19 -11.62 -15.86
C HIS A 42 32.37 -11.38 -14.59
N THR A 43 32.24 -10.13 -14.16
CA THR A 43 31.61 -9.78 -12.89
C THR A 43 30.77 -8.50 -12.99
N VAL A 44 29.68 -8.48 -12.22
CA VAL A 44 28.90 -7.29 -11.90
C VAL A 44 29.09 -7.01 -10.42
N LYS A 45 29.38 -5.75 -10.05
CA LYS A 45 29.48 -5.32 -8.65
C LYS A 45 28.30 -4.48 -8.28
N VAL A 46 27.65 -4.87 -7.17
CA VAL A 46 26.50 -4.17 -6.59
C VAL A 46 26.92 -3.63 -5.23
N GLN A 47 26.82 -2.32 -5.04
CA GLN A 47 26.98 -1.69 -3.75
C GLN A 47 25.65 -1.75 -2.99
N ASN A 48 25.58 -2.61 -1.98
CA ASN A 48 24.41 -2.75 -1.11
C ASN A 48 24.19 -1.49 -0.26
N TRP A 49 23.01 -1.37 0.32
CA TRP A 49 22.62 -0.21 1.17
C TRP A 49 23.50 -0.05 2.41
N ASP A 50 24.03 -1.15 2.96
CA ASP A 50 24.99 -1.18 4.08
C ASP A 50 26.44 -0.81 3.65
N LYS A 51 26.63 -0.42 2.38
CA LYS A 51 27.92 -0.09 1.76
C LYS A 51 28.84 -1.26 1.49
N THR A 52 28.44 -2.49 1.74
CA THR A 52 29.17 -3.67 1.27
C THR A 52 29.06 -3.84 -0.24
N ILE A 53 29.95 -4.57 -0.85
CA ILE A 53 29.94 -4.86 -2.29
C ILE A 53 29.72 -6.35 -2.50
N THR A 54 28.62 -6.69 -3.17
CA THR A 54 28.37 -8.04 -3.68
C THR A 54 28.88 -8.15 -5.11
N THR A 55 29.74 -9.15 -5.38
CA THR A 55 30.26 -9.43 -6.72
C THR A 55 29.58 -10.66 -7.29
N ILE A 56 28.88 -10.51 -8.41
CA ILE A 56 28.12 -11.57 -9.07
C ILE A 56 28.75 -11.91 -10.41
N PRO A 57 28.99 -13.19 -10.74
CA PRO A 57 29.45 -13.57 -12.08
C PRO A 57 28.46 -13.12 -13.17
N THR A 58 28.94 -12.49 -14.24
CA THR A 58 28.11 -11.95 -15.32
C THR A 58 27.20 -13.02 -15.93
N SER A 59 27.70 -14.27 -16.08
CA SER A 59 26.91 -15.40 -16.57
C SER A 59 25.75 -15.78 -15.65
N LYS A 60 25.82 -15.44 -14.37
CA LYS A 60 24.72 -15.70 -13.42
C LYS A 60 23.63 -14.65 -13.50
N ILE A 61 23.97 -13.40 -13.72
CA ILE A 61 22.98 -12.32 -13.93
C ILE A 61 22.02 -12.65 -15.08
N VAL A 62 22.53 -13.19 -16.19
CA VAL A 62 21.70 -13.55 -17.36
C VAL A 62 20.77 -14.73 -17.09
N ASN A 63 21.16 -15.63 -16.16
CA ASN A 63 20.46 -16.89 -15.90
C ASN A 63 19.63 -16.90 -14.61
N THR A 64 19.61 -15.78 -13.88
CA THR A 64 18.83 -15.66 -12.63
C THR A 64 17.78 -14.56 -12.73
N SER A 65 16.83 -14.55 -11.78
CA SER A 65 15.83 -13.48 -11.71
C SER A 65 16.45 -12.22 -11.09
N VAL A 66 16.53 -11.18 -11.88
CA VAL A 66 17.00 -9.86 -11.45
C VAL A 66 15.79 -8.91 -11.40
N LYS A 67 15.54 -8.31 -10.25
CA LYS A 67 14.60 -7.22 -10.14
C LYS A 67 15.35 -5.91 -10.35
N ASN A 68 15.01 -5.17 -11.41
CA ASN A 68 15.57 -3.86 -11.72
C ASN A 68 14.55 -2.77 -11.34
N TRP A 69 14.97 -1.82 -10.51
CA TRP A 69 14.15 -0.72 -10.02
C TRP A 69 14.24 0.54 -10.88
N ARG A 70 14.96 0.51 -12.03
CA ARG A 70 15.09 1.64 -12.96
C ARG A 70 13.74 2.26 -13.33
N ALA A 71 12.78 1.42 -13.67
CA ALA A 71 11.42 1.87 -14.01
C ALA A 71 10.76 2.70 -12.90
N MET A 72 11.00 2.39 -11.61
CA MET A 72 10.50 3.21 -10.51
C MET A 72 11.04 4.64 -10.59
N SER A 73 12.34 4.80 -10.89
CA SER A 73 12.96 6.12 -11.04
C SER A 73 12.47 6.85 -12.28
N GLU A 74 12.27 6.14 -13.39
CA GLU A 74 11.75 6.69 -14.65
C GLU A 74 10.29 7.15 -14.53
N TYR A 75 9.44 6.39 -13.84
CA TYR A 75 8.05 6.77 -13.55
C TYR A 75 7.92 7.85 -12.47
N GLY A 76 8.98 8.13 -11.72
CA GLY A 76 9.04 9.22 -10.73
C GLY A 76 8.20 8.98 -9.48
N GLY A 77 7.79 7.74 -9.18
CA GLY A 77 6.94 7.42 -8.04
C GLY A 77 7.32 6.13 -7.32
N ARG A 78 7.35 6.16 -5.98
CA ARG A 78 7.61 4.98 -5.16
C ARG A 78 6.32 4.46 -4.55
N ARG A 79 6.11 3.14 -4.64
CA ARG A 79 4.87 2.50 -4.22
C ARG A 79 4.73 2.42 -2.71
N ILE A 80 3.59 2.87 -2.19
CA ILE A 80 3.09 2.53 -0.85
C ILE A 80 2.09 1.38 -1.01
N LYS A 81 2.37 0.24 -0.36
CA LYS A 81 1.46 -0.90 -0.27
C LYS A 81 1.46 -1.40 1.16
N ARG A 82 0.55 -0.88 1.98
CA ARG A 82 0.42 -1.21 3.39
C ARG A 82 -1.05 -1.34 3.78
N ALA A 83 -1.32 -2.17 4.78
CA ALA A 83 -2.66 -2.34 5.33
C ALA A 83 -2.72 -1.93 6.80
N ILE A 84 -3.91 -1.48 7.22
CA ILE A 84 -4.30 -1.32 8.61
C ILE A 84 -5.25 -2.47 8.92
N ASN A 85 -4.89 -3.32 9.84
CA ASN A 85 -5.72 -4.43 10.28
C ASN A 85 -6.74 -3.91 11.31
N ILE A 86 -8.01 -4.02 10.99
CA ILE A 86 -9.11 -3.57 11.85
C ILE A 86 -9.62 -4.74 12.69
N ASP A 87 -9.76 -4.53 13.99
CA ASP A 87 -10.40 -5.48 14.89
C ASP A 87 -11.86 -5.69 14.46
N ILE A 88 -12.19 -6.93 14.05
CA ILE A 88 -13.51 -7.29 13.53
C ILE A 88 -14.63 -7.02 14.53
N SER A 89 -14.36 -7.11 15.82
CA SER A 89 -15.33 -6.85 16.89
C SER A 89 -15.72 -5.37 17.00
N SER A 90 -14.94 -4.47 16.41
CA SER A 90 -15.24 -3.04 16.37
C SER A 90 -16.07 -2.62 15.15
N ILE A 91 -16.33 -3.53 14.22
CA ILE A 91 -17.11 -3.25 13.00
C ILE A 91 -18.60 -3.26 13.35
N LYS A 92 -19.30 -2.17 12.97
CA LYS A 92 -20.73 -2.01 13.23
C LYS A 92 -21.41 -1.10 12.21
N PHE A 93 -22.73 -1.08 12.23
CA PHE A 93 -23.50 -0.04 11.57
C PHE A 93 -23.38 1.29 12.33
N LEU A 94 -23.35 2.39 11.59
CA LEU A 94 -23.33 3.74 12.16
C LEU A 94 -24.73 4.20 12.54
N SER A 95 -24.84 4.83 13.71
CA SER A 95 -26.03 5.58 14.14
C SER A 95 -26.09 6.96 13.50
N GLU A 96 -27.27 7.60 13.53
CA GLU A 96 -27.44 8.96 12.99
C GLU A 96 -26.55 9.99 13.71
N SER A 97 -26.35 9.85 15.01
CA SER A 97 -25.47 10.72 15.79
C SER A 97 -24.00 10.55 15.40
N GLU A 98 -23.56 9.32 15.15
CA GLU A 98 -22.20 9.06 14.66
C GLU A 98 -21.99 9.60 13.24
N LEU A 99 -22.99 9.46 12.37
CA LEU A 99 -22.95 10.04 11.03
C LEU A 99 -22.84 11.56 11.07
N ALA A 100 -23.61 12.24 11.93
CA ALA A 100 -23.54 13.67 12.09
C ALA A 100 -22.14 14.14 12.53
N ASN A 101 -21.49 13.40 13.46
CA ASN A 101 -20.12 13.69 13.88
C ASN A 101 -19.09 13.46 12.74
N LEU A 102 -19.28 12.45 11.93
CA LEU A 102 -18.39 12.15 10.80
C LEU A 102 -18.54 13.14 9.65
N GLU A 103 -19.71 13.78 9.48
CA GLU A 103 -19.92 14.86 8.49
C GLU A 103 -19.03 16.09 8.77
N LEU A 104 -18.55 16.28 9.97
CA LEU A 104 -17.61 17.35 10.32
C LEU A 104 -16.20 17.11 9.76
N LEU A 105 -15.91 15.89 9.28
CA LEU A 105 -14.64 15.57 8.64
C LEU A 105 -14.68 15.98 7.16
N PRO A 106 -13.86 16.98 6.73
CA PRO A 106 -13.92 17.49 5.36
C PRO A 106 -13.86 16.44 4.25
N PRO A 107 -13.02 15.37 4.35
CA PRO A 107 -12.97 14.33 3.32
C PRO A 107 -14.25 13.52 3.17
N LEU A 108 -15.15 13.52 4.17
CA LEU A 108 -16.39 12.74 4.13
C LEU A 108 -17.62 13.52 3.71
N LYS A 109 -17.60 14.85 3.72
CA LYS A 109 -18.79 15.68 3.53
C LYS A 109 -19.57 15.32 2.25
N ASN A 110 -18.92 15.32 1.10
CA ASN A 110 -19.55 15.01 -0.17
C ASN A 110 -19.96 13.54 -0.29
N TYR A 111 -19.09 12.65 0.21
CA TYR A 111 -19.37 11.21 0.22
C TYR A 111 -20.61 10.87 1.04
N LEU A 112 -20.73 11.40 2.25
CA LEU A 112 -21.88 11.10 3.12
C LEU A 112 -23.16 11.67 2.55
N HIS A 113 -23.12 12.85 1.93
CA HIS A 113 -24.28 13.43 1.26
C HIS A 113 -24.80 12.51 0.15
N SER A 114 -23.96 12.14 -0.81
CA SER A 114 -24.33 11.25 -1.91
C SER A 114 -24.78 9.86 -1.42
N LYS A 115 -24.13 9.32 -0.38
CA LYS A 115 -24.50 8.03 0.18
C LYS A 115 -25.82 8.03 0.94
N LYS A 116 -26.16 9.12 1.61
CA LYS A 116 -27.46 9.27 2.25
C LYS A 116 -28.59 9.29 1.21
N GLU A 117 -28.40 9.98 0.10
CA GLU A 117 -29.38 10.00 -1.01
C GLU A 117 -29.56 8.59 -1.60
N GLU A 118 -28.46 7.91 -1.96
CA GLU A 118 -28.50 6.53 -2.48
C GLU A 118 -29.25 5.57 -1.54
N LEU A 119 -28.93 5.63 -0.24
CA LEU A 119 -29.57 4.78 0.77
C LEU A 119 -31.05 5.10 0.97
N ASN A 120 -31.41 6.38 0.93
CA ASN A 120 -32.80 6.79 1.05
C ASN A 120 -33.64 6.29 -0.13
N GLU A 121 -33.12 6.39 -1.36
CA GLU A 121 -33.79 5.86 -2.54
C GLU A 121 -33.93 4.32 -2.47
N TYR A 122 -32.84 3.64 -2.11
CA TYR A 122 -32.85 2.19 -1.96
C TYR A 122 -33.85 1.73 -0.88
N ASN A 123 -33.85 2.37 0.27
CA ASN A 123 -34.70 2.02 1.40
C ASN A 123 -36.18 2.36 1.13
N LYS A 124 -36.49 3.39 0.33
CA LYS A 124 -37.85 3.65 -0.14
C LYS A 124 -38.38 2.49 -0.99
N LYS A 125 -37.59 2.04 -1.99
CA LYS A 125 -37.97 0.90 -2.85
C LYS A 125 -38.19 -0.38 -2.06
N ILE A 126 -37.38 -0.66 -1.04
CA ILE A 126 -37.57 -1.83 -0.15
C ILE A 126 -38.86 -1.70 0.66
N ALA A 127 -39.13 -0.54 1.23
CA ALA A 127 -40.33 -0.30 2.01
C ALA A 127 -41.64 -0.41 1.20
N GLU A 128 -41.58 -0.16 -0.13
CA GLU A 128 -42.71 -0.39 -1.06
C GLU A 128 -42.98 -1.89 -1.28
N ILE A 129 -41.97 -2.75 -1.17
CA ILE A 129 -42.10 -4.21 -1.29
C ILE A 129 -42.63 -4.81 0.02
N ASP A 130 -41.97 -4.50 1.15
CA ASP A 130 -42.38 -4.88 2.48
C ASP A 130 -41.79 -3.91 3.51
N SER A 131 -42.63 -3.22 4.25
CA SER A 131 -42.28 -2.23 5.27
C SER A 131 -41.52 -2.82 6.48
N ASN A 132 -41.56 -4.15 6.66
CA ASN A 132 -40.87 -4.86 7.74
C ASN A 132 -39.43 -5.25 7.42
N LEU A 133 -39.01 -5.07 6.16
CA LEU A 133 -37.62 -5.37 5.76
C LEU A 133 -36.64 -4.41 6.42
N GLU A 134 -35.49 -4.96 6.84
CA GLU A 134 -34.44 -4.16 7.46
C GLU A 134 -33.84 -3.17 6.46
N LYS A 135 -33.77 -1.90 6.84
CA LYS A 135 -33.20 -0.83 6.04
C LYS A 135 -31.68 -0.99 5.95
N ARG A 136 -31.15 -0.78 4.76
CA ARG A 136 -29.70 -0.72 4.55
C ARG A 136 -29.12 0.50 5.25
N LYS A 137 -27.98 0.28 5.97
CA LYS A 137 -27.28 1.29 6.76
C LYS A 137 -25.81 1.35 6.37
N LEU A 138 -25.14 2.46 6.69
CA LEU A 138 -23.68 2.61 6.52
C LEU A 138 -22.95 1.87 7.64
N THR A 139 -21.83 1.26 7.29
CA THR A 139 -20.90 0.67 8.25
C THR A 139 -19.76 1.64 8.55
N ASN A 140 -19.22 1.57 9.76
CA ASN A 140 -18.09 2.37 10.17
C ASN A 140 -16.84 2.07 9.34
N ILE A 141 -16.54 0.80 9.04
CA ILE A 141 -15.39 0.40 8.22
C ILE A 141 -15.52 0.86 6.76
N GLY A 142 -16.73 0.83 6.18
CA GLY A 142 -16.98 1.33 4.83
C GLY A 142 -16.78 2.85 4.74
N THR A 143 -17.26 3.57 5.75
CA THR A 143 -17.10 5.03 5.85
C THR A 143 -15.64 5.41 6.12
N TYR A 144 -14.91 4.64 6.93
CA TYR A 144 -13.49 4.83 7.15
C TYR A 144 -12.69 4.63 5.86
N ARG A 145 -12.99 3.59 5.06
CA ARG A 145 -12.36 3.38 3.76
C ARG A 145 -12.59 4.57 2.81
N ALA A 146 -13.80 5.10 2.75
CA ALA A 146 -14.11 6.28 1.96
C ALA A 146 -13.37 7.54 2.47
N TYR A 147 -13.21 7.67 3.80
CA TYR A 147 -12.39 8.73 4.40
C TYR A 147 -10.94 8.64 3.92
N ILE A 148 -10.33 7.45 3.98
CA ILE A 148 -8.95 7.24 3.51
C ILE A 148 -8.83 7.63 2.04
N GLU A 149 -9.73 7.13 1.20
CA GLU A 149 -9.69 7.39 -0.24
C GLU A 149 -9.74 8.89 -0.55
N ASN A 150 -10.68 9.61 0.05
CA ASN A 150 -10.83 11.05 -0.18
C ASN A 150 -9.71 11.88 0.43
N LEU A 151 -9.18 11.48 1.59
CA LEU A 151 -8.02 12.12 2.22
C LEU A 151 -6.79 12.02 1.33
N LEU A 152 -6.52 10.81 0.82
CA LEU A 152 -5.32 10.56 0.01
C LEU A 152 -5.40 11.20 -1.37
N LYS A 153 -6.60 11.32 -1.97
CA LYS A 153 -6.81 12.08 -3.21
C LYS A 153 -6.49 13.57 -3.08
N GLN A 154 -6.56 14.12 -1.87
CA GLN A 154 -6.22 15.51 -1.58
C GLN A 154 -4.75 15.72 -1.22
N ASN A 155 -3.97 14.63 -1.12
CA ASN A 155 -2.56 14.73 -0.73
C ASN A 155 -1.68 14.95 -1.96
N ASN A 156 -1.13 16.16 -2.09
CA ASN A 156 -0.26 16.57 -3.20
C ASN A 156 1.06 15.77 -3.30
N ASN A 157 1.43 15.02 -2.28
CA ASN A 157 2.62 14.16 -2.31
C ASN A 157 2.37 12.79 -2.97
N LEU A 158 1.12 12.51 -3.36
CA LEU A 158 0.72 11.25 -3.99
C LEU A 158 0.32 11.45 -5.45
N ASN A 159 0.65 10.46 -6.28
CA ASN A 159 0.19 10.39 -7.65
C ASN A 159 -1.07 9.51 -7.73
N THR A 160 -2.22 10.15 -7.64
CA THR A 160 -3.52 9.46 -7.65
C THR A 160 -4.21 9.46 -9.01
N GLU A 161 -3.64 10.16 -10.02
CA GLU A 161 -4.25 10.34 -11.34
C GLU A 161 -3.62 9.46 -12.41
N THR A 162 -2.30 9.40 -12.47
CA THR A 162 -1.58 8.69 -13.54
C THR A 162 -1.08 7.32 -13.13
N MET A 163 -0.99 7.04 -11.81
CA MET A 163 -0.59 5.76 -11.25
C MET A 163 -1.75 5.07 -10.54
N THR A 164 -1.65 3.75 -10.36
CA THR A 164 -2.69 2.98 -9.67
C THR A 164 -2.90 3.50 -8.26
N PHE A 165 -4.12 3.94 -7.99
CA PHE A 165 -4.58 4.36 -6.68
C PHE A 165 -5.76 3.50 -6.23
N LEU A 166 -5.64 2.87 -5.06
CA LEU A 166 -6.66 1.96 -4.57
C LEU A 166 -6.67 1.92 -3.04
N VAL A 167 -7.85 2.03 -2.45
CA VAL A 167 -8.11 1.73 -1.04
C VAL A 167 -9.12 0.59 -0.99
N ARG A 168 -8.70 -0.58 -0.51
CA ARG A 168 -9.52 -1.80 -0.56
C ARG A 168 -9.50 -2.58 0.74
N GLN A 169 -10.58 -3.33 0.95
CA GLN A 169 -10.64 -4.34 1.99
C GLN A 169 -10.12 -5.66 1.42
N LEU A 170 -9.17 -6.28 2.11
CA LEU A 170 -8.70 -7.63 1.80
C LEU A 170 -9.52 -8.68 2.57
N PRO A 171 -9.41 -9.96 2.21
CA PRO A 171 -10.01 -11.04 3.00
C PRO A 171 -9.60 -10.94 4.47
N SER A 172 -10.56 -11.19 5.36
CA SER A 172 -10.29 -11.24 6.80
C SER A 172 -9.33 -12.38 7.16
N SER A 173 -8.54 -12.16 8.19
CA SER A 173 -7.60 -13.13 8.76
C SER A 173 -7.78 -13.19 10.28
N PRO A 174 -7.08 -14.09 10.99
CA PRO A 174 -7.03 -14.05 12.46
C PRO A 174 -6.52 -12.71 13.01
N GLU A 175 -5.81 -11.94 12.21
CA GLU A 175 -5.30 -10.60 12.53
C GLU A 175 -6.30 -9.48 12.19
N GLY A 176 -7.58 -9.81 11.97
CA GLY A 176 -8.64 -8.85 11.69
C GLY A 176 -8.92 -8.64 10.20
N VAL A 177 -9.48 -7.49 9.88
CA VAL A 177 -9.87 -7.10 8.51
C VAL A 177 -8.90 -6.06 7.98
N PRO A 178 -8.03 -6.41 7.00
CA PRO A 178 -7.07 -5.47 6.46
C PRO A 178 -7.74 -4.45 5.52
N ILE A 179 -7.50 -3.17 5.75
CA ILE A 179 -7.76 -2.08 4.79
C ILE A 179 -6.43 -1.72 4.15
N GLU A 180 -6.22 -2.18 2.92
CA GLU A 180 -5.00 -1.95 2.15
C GLU A 180 -5.07 -0.62 1.41
N ILE A 181 -4.00 0.15 1.54
CA ILE A 181 -3.70 1.35 0.78
C ILE A 181 -2.65 0.97 -0.26
N TYR A 182 -2.98 1.20 -1.52
CA TYR A 182 -2.09 1.00 -2.66
C TYR A 182 -2.03 2.31 -3.45
N THR A 183 -0.89 2.97 -3.40
CA THR A 183 -0.69 4.27 -4.05
C THR A 183 0.80 4.49 -4.37
N PHE A 184 1.11 5.58 -5.04
CA PHE A 184 2.49 5.98 -5.33
C PHE A 184 2.72 7.41 -4.85
N THR A 185 3.90 7.67 -4.32
CA THR A 185 4.37 9.03 -4.03
C THR A 185 4.81 9.74 -5.31
N ASN A 186 4.88 11.08 -5.28
CA ASN A 186 5.43 11.90 -6.37
C ASN A 186 6.97 12.02 -6.28
N THR A 187 7.62 11.19 -5.48
CA THR A 187 9.06 11.15 -5.30
C THR A 187 9.56 9.72 -5.14
N THR A 188 10.77 9.46 -5.63
CA THR A 188 11.48 8.20 -5.43
C THR A 188 12.51 8.29 -4.31
N GLU A 189 12.75 9.49 -3.79
CA GLU A 189 13.68 9.81 -2.72
C GLU A 189 13.28 9.07 -1.42
N TRP A 190 14.19 8.26 -0.88
CA TRP A 190 13.84 7.34 0.20
C TRP A 190 13.40 8.07 1.47
N VAL A 191 14.15 9.07 1.89
CA VAL A 191 13.84 9.79 3.14
C VAL A 191 12.50 10.53 3.03
N ALA A 192 12.25 11.18 1.89
CA ALA A 192 10.97 11.85 1.63
C ALA A 192 9.80 10.85 1.56
N TYR A 193 10.02 9.71 0.90
CA TYR A 193 9.03 8.63 0.84
C TYR A 193 8.65 8.10 2.23
N GLU A 194 9.64 7.80 3.10
CA GLU A 194 9.37 7.30 4.44
C GLU A 194 8.61 8.32 5.29
N LYS A 195 8.95 9.61 5.16
CA LYS A 195 8.22 10.69 5.84
C LYS A 195 6.76 10.76 5.39
N ILE A 196 6.52 10.79 4.07
CA ILE A 196 5.16 10.83 3.51
C ILE A 196 4.35 9.63 3.99
N GLN A 197 4.94 8.43 3.93
CA GLN A 197 4.29 7.20 4.37
C GLN A 197 3.95 7.25 5.86
N SER A 198 4.89 7.67 6.71
CA SER A 198 4.69 7.78 8.16
C SER A 198 3.58 8.77 8.49
N ASP A 199 3.62 9.99 7.94
CA ASP A 199 2.61 11.03 8.17
C ASP A 199 1.19 10.55 7.82
N ILE A 200 1.06 9.80 6.71
CA ILE A 200 -0.22 9.20 6.31
C ILE A 200 -0.70 8.20 7.36
N PHE A 201 0.12 7.23 7.74
CA PHE A 201 -0.31 6.16 8.64
C PHE A 201 -0.54 6.66 10.06
N ASP A 202 0.23 7.63 10.55
CA ASP A 202 0.00 8.29 11.84
C ASP A 202 -1.40 8.91 11.90
N GLN A 203 -1.78 9.66 10.86
CA GLN A 203 -3.11 10.25 10.77
C GLN A 203 -4.21 9.19 10.70
N LEU A 204 -4.01 8.14 9.91
CA LEU A 204 -5.00 7.08 9.73
C LEU A 204 -5.22 6.27 11.01
N PHE A 205 -4.18 5.98 11.78
CA PHE A 205 -4.31 5.34 13.09
C PHE A 205 -4.99 6.27 14.11
N ALA A 206 -4.59 7.53 14.16
CA ALA A 206 -5.13 8.48 15.13
C ALA A 206 -6.62 8.78 14.94
N VAL A 207 -7.13 8.65 13.72
CA VAL A 207 -8.54 8.94 13.42
C VAL A 207 -9.48 7.75 13.66
N LEU A 208 -8.99 6.51 13.77
CA LEU A 208 -9.79 5.29 13.97
C LEU A 208 -10.88 5.41 15.04
N PRO A 209 -10.59 5.97 16.25
CA PRO A 209 -11.60 6.09 17.31
C PRO A 209 -12.80 6.94 16.91
N LYS A 210 -12.65 7.92 16.00
CA LYS A 210 -13.76 8.74 15.52
C LYS A 210 -14.79 7.91 14.73
N PHE A 211 -14.36 6.78 14.16
CA PHE A 211 -15.21 5.80 13.47
C PHE A 211 -15.71 4.68 14.42
N GLY A 212 -15.33 4.72 15.70
CA GLY A 212 -15.57 3.62 16.63
C GLY A 212 -14.81 2.35 16.24
N LEU A 213 -13.73 2.47 15.45
CA LEU A 213 -12.89 1.38 15.04
C LEU A 213 -11.65 1.24 15.93
N ARG A 214 -11.13 0.02 16.03
CA ARG A 214 -9.85 -0.28 16.68
C ARG A 214 -8.93 -1.00 15.71
N ALA A 215 -7.63 -0.66 15.75
CA ALA A 215 -6.62 -1.48 15.10
C ALA A 215 -6.48 -2.80 15.87
N TYR A 216 -6.31 -3.90 15.13
CA TYR A 216 -6.03 -5.19 15.73
C TYR A 216 -4.62 -5.19 16.37
N GLN A 217 -4.53 -5.73 17.57
CA GLN A 217 -3.28 -5.95 18.29
C GLN A 217 -3.32 -7.32 18.97
N ASN A 218 -2.26 -8.11 18.83
CA ASN A 218 -2.11 -9.36 19.58
C ASN A 218 -2.05 -9.07 21.08
N GLY A 219 -2.83 -9.79 21.89
CA GLY A 219 -2.79 -9.69 23.36
C GLY A 219 -3.88 -8.80 23.98
N LEU A 220 -4.67 -8.05 23.22
CA LEU A 220 -5.78 -7.25 23.79
C LEU A 220 -6.94 -8.12 24.32
N LEU A 221 -7.09 -9.34 23.84
CA LEU A 221 -8.16 -10.25 24.27
C LEU A 221 -7.95 -10.79 25.69
N GLU A 222 -6.71 -10.91 26.17
CA GLU A 222 -6.43 -11.35 27.55
C GLU A 222 -6.78 -10.29 28.59
N ALA A 223 -6.61 -9.01 28.27
CA ALA A 223 -6.87 -7.92 29.22
C ALA A 223 -8.36 -7.65 29.44
N VAL A 224 -9.24 -8.03 28.52
CA VAL A 224 -10.72 -7.89 28.66
C VAL A 224 -11.31 -9.08 29.41
N ALA A 225 -10.74 -10.28 29.25
CA ALA A 225 -11.19 -11.48 29.95
C ALA A 225 -10.84 -11.48 31.44
N MET A 226 -9.83 -10.71 31.89
CA MET A 226 -9.44 -10.60 33.30
C MET A 226 -10.21 -9.51 34.08
N LYS A 227 -11.16 -8.80 33.48
CA LYS A 227 -11.95 -7.74 34.13
C LYS A 227 -13.43 -8.08 34.33
N ASN A 228 -13.85 -9.35 34.11
CA ASN A 228 -15.20 -9.86 34.43
C ASN A 228 -15.15 -10.86 35.56
#